data_7799c8316826d2ebad52afb7b79d80c9
#
_entry.id   7799c8316826d2ebad52afb7b79d80c9
#
_cell.length_a   1.000
_cell.length_b   1.000
_cell.length_c   1.000
_cell.angle_alpha   90.00
_cell.angle_beta   90.00
_cell.angle_gamma   90.00
#
_symmetry.space_group_name_H-M   'P 1'
#
loop_
_entity.id
_entity.type
_entity.pdbx_description
1 polymer ?
#
loop_
_entity_poly.entity_id
_entity_poly.type
_entity_poly.pdbx_seq_one_letter_code
_entity_poly.pdbx_strand_id
1 'polypeptide(L)'
;MSLLAHDQHQRSTADDVTQGWVGSIALAAAVGLGYFLAADFSVRLLVKPEGVAVFWPAAGISSGILIALGPRARWPVLAGVLVATVVTHLIIKDPLWAGVALGLCNAAEALVTAGLIQHYFGARFNLVRLHYVLGLLAAAVAATIVSGIGGAATYRLMQGPSAPMLSTLQHWFASDFVGIIAVAPLVIGIAAVVRRPSPRSEVIEGTLTLAALALLTGFIISLPRELWDTVLPITWLFPILAWLAARYRPAFSAAGAFVVSIMIVLTTILGKGHFGDPSLPIMDRVLGAQASILVVALSAYVLASLFTQQRESAEHLRKSNMMLEREQANKLMNAQAITAAIAHEVKQPLAAIAIYGGAALRFLDKTPPELEEARTNLKSMISDSHRTSDVFDGIRALFGKSEQKRLQVDVNAIIRGVLQSSRKELQDHGVETHLELATELPLVDSYGRQLEEVIFNLVHNAIEAMDAARDRGRVLRVRTEFNDHDAITVAVRDSGPGIDPKKIEGIFGAFFTTKPDGMGLGLAICRTIIEHHGGQLTASSDGKNGSLFQFDLPIEPTEKGTARVVS
;
A
#
# COMPACT_ATOMS: atom_id res chain seq x y z
N MET A 1 -22.69 34.74 -28.85
CA MET A 1 -21.64 33.90 -28.22
C MET A 1 -22.12 32.46 -27.87
N SER A 2 -23.40 32.16 -27.73
CA SER A 2 -23.90 30.81 -27.38
C SER A 2 -23.91 29.80 -28.55
N LEU A 3 -24.04 30.23 -29.78
CA LEU A 3 -24.06 29.37 -31.00
C LEU A 3 -22.67 28.79 -31.36
N LEU A 4 -21.58 29.51 -31.10
CA LEU A 4 -20.22 29.04 -31.37
C LEU A 4 -19.71 28.03 -30.34
N ALA A 5 -20.21 28.09 -29.09
CA ALA A 5 -19.86 27.13 -28.05
C ALA A 5 -20.57 25.78 -28.26
N HIS A 6 -21.79 25.77 -28.84
CA HIS A 6 -22.53 24.54 -29.14
C HIS A 6 -21.89 23.74 -30.29
N ASP A 7 -21.36 24.44 -31.30
CA ASP A 7 -20.71 23.84 -32.48
C ASP A 7 -19.33 23.24 -32.13
N GLN A 8 -18.59 23.84 -31.17
CA GLN A 8 -17.32 23.27 -30.67
C GLN A 8 -17.53 22.04 -29.81
N HIS A 9 -18.61 21.97 -29.03
CA HIS A 9 -18.91 20.81 -28.19
C HIS A 9 -19.39 19.61 -29.02
N GLN A 10 -20.16 19.87 -30.12
CA GLN A 10 -20.58 18.81 -31.05
C GLN A 10 -19.42 18.30 -31.91
N ARG A 11 -18.44 19.12 -32.28
CA ARG A 11 -17.24 18.67 -33.01
C ARG A 11 -16.30 17.87 -32.12
N SER A 12 -16.11 18.26 -30.86
CA SER A 12 -15.31 17.50 -29.89
C SER A 12 -15.89 16.12 -29.61
N THR A 13 -17.21 15.98 -29.48
CA THR A 13 -17.86 14.69 -29.28
C THR A 13 -17.88 13.81 -30.54
N ALA A 14 -17.97 14.40 -31.73
CA ALA A 14 -17.88 13.68 -33.01
C ALA A 14 -16.47 13.17 -33.28
N ASP A 15 -15.42 13.95 -32.96
CA ASP A 15 -14.03 13.55 -33.11
C ASP A 15 -13.64 12.47 -32.11
N ASP A 16 -14.12 12.51 -30.84
CA ASP A 16 -13.92 11.46 -29.84
C ASP A 16 -14.63 10.15 -30.24
N VAL A 17 -15.81 10.22 -30.79
CA VAL A 17 -16.57 9.06 -31.28
C VAL A 17 -15.88 8.44 -32.49
N THR A 18 -15.44 9.26 -33.47
CA THR A 18 -14.73 8.77 -34.66
C THR A 18 -13.37 8.17 -34.33
N GLN A 19 -12.58 8.76 -33.44
CA GLN A 19 -11.34 8.15 -32.93
C GLN A 19 -11.59 6.82 -32.21
N GLY A 20 -12.67 6.70 -31.45
CA GLY A 20 -13.07 5.44 -30.79
C GLY A 20 -13.40 4.32 -31.79
N TRP A 21 -14.09 4.64 -32.90
CA TRP A 21 -14.43 3.66 -33.95
C TRP A 21 -13.23 3.24 -34.78
N VAL A 22 -12.37 4.16 -35.16
CA VAL A 22 -11.12 3.87 -35.92
C VAL A 22 -10.20 2.98 -35.07
N GLY A 23 -10.06 3.28 -33.79
CA GLY A 23 -9.29 2.43 -32.86
C GLY A 23 -9.86 1.01 -32.73
N SER A 24 -11.19 0.88 -32.67
CA SER A 24 -11.87 -0.42 -32.60
C SER A 24 -11.70 -1.24 -33.88
N ILE A 25 -11.80 -0.65 -35.05
CA ILE A 25 -11.57 -1.31 -36.35
C ILE A 25 -10.10 -1.71 -36.49
N ALA A 26 -9.17 -0.84 -36.13
CA ALA A 26 -7.74 -1.15 -36.15
C ALA A 26 -7.39 -2.32 -35.23
N LEU A 27 -7.98 -2.36 -34.04
CA LEU A 27 -7.82 -3.48 -33.10
C LEU A 27 -8.41 -4.77 -33.68
N ALA A 28 -9.62 -4.74 -34.25
CA ALA A 28 -10.24 -5.90 -34.86
C ALA A 28 -9.39 -6.45 -36.03
N ALA A 29 -8.84 -5.58 -36.88
CA ALA A 29 -7.96 -5.97 -37.97
C ALA A 29 -6.63 -6.55 -37.47
N ALA A 30 -5.99 -5.95 -36.46
CA ALA A 30 -4.75 -6.43 -35.88
C ALA A 30 -4.93 -7.80 -35.20
N VAL A 31 -6.00 -7.97 -34.42
CA VAL A 31 -6.35 -9.24 -33.78
C VAL A 31 -6.71 -10.29 -34.83
N GLY A 32 -7.53 -9.93 -35.83
CA GLY A 32 -7.90 -10.82 -36.94
C GLY A 32 -6.69 -11.31 -37.71
N LEU A 33 -5.75 -10.42 -38.04
CA LEU A 33 -4.51 -10.81 -38.72
C LEU A 33 -3.63 -11.72 -37.85
N GLY A 34 -3.42 -11.36 -36.56
CA GLY A 34 -2.63 -12.18 -35.64
C GLY A 34 -3.25 -13.55 -35.41
N TYR A 35 -4.57 -13.61 -35.24
CA TYR A 35 -5.34 -14.85 -35.12
C TYR A 35 -5.24 -15.70 -36.37
N PHE A 36 -5.44 -15.11 -37.56
CA PHE A 36 -5.34 -15.77 -38.86
C PHE A 36 -3.96 -16.37 -39.06
N LEU A 37 -2.89 -15.61 -38.86
CA LEU A 37 -1.52 -16.11 -38.99
C LEU A 37 -1.23 -17.29 -38.05
N ALA A 38 -1.71 -17.19 -36.80
CA ALA A 38 -1.56 -18.26 -35.82
C ALA A 38 -2.37 -19.53 -36.22
N ALA A 39 -3.58 -19.34 -36.72
CA ALA A 39 -4.42 -20.44 -37.21
C ALA A 39 -3.83 -21.08 -38.45
N ASP A 40 -3.41 -20.29 -39.45
CA ASP A 40 -2.74 -20.79 -40.69
C ASP A 40 -1.44 -21.54 -40.35
N PHE A 41 -0.66 -21.03 -39.41
CA PHE A 41 0.51 -21.73 -38.87
C PHE A 41 0.12 -23.09 -38.31
N SER A 42 -0.91 -23.21 -37.49
CA SER A 42 -1.34 -24.49 -36.91
C SER A 42 -1.90 -25.45 -37.96
N VAL A 43 -2.67 -24.95 -38.93
CA VAL A 43 -3.22 -25.75 -40.01
C VAL A 43 -2.12 -26.33 -40.92
N ARG A 44 -1.09 -25.53 -41.22
CA ARG A 44 0.09 -26.01 -41.99
C ARG A 44 0.92 -27.04 -41.23
N LEU A 45 0.83 -27.00 -39.91
CA LEU A 45 1.57 -27.83 -38.99
C LEU A 45 0.75 -29.00 -38.42
N LEU A 46 -0.39 -29.33 -39.06
CA LEU A 46 -1.15 -30.54 -38.72
C LEU A 46 -0.30 -31.79 -38.95
N VAL A 47 -0.26 -32.67 -37.96
CA VAL A 47 0.47 -33.92 -38.06
C VAL A 47 -0.32 -34.87 -38.97
N LYS A 48 0.26 -35.23 -40.10
CA LYS A 48 -0.34 -36.16 -41.07
C LYS A 48 -0.04 -37.62 -40.70
N PRO A 49 -0.92 -38.60 -41.05
CA PRO A 49 -2.10 -38.46 -41.92
C PRO A 49 -3.39 -38.02 -41.18
N GLU A 50 -3.44 -38.03 -39.85
CA GLU A 50 -4.67 -37.90 -39.07
C GLU A 50 -5.13 -36.44 -38.87
N GLY A 51 -4.30 -35.46 -39.27
CA GLY A 51 -4.66 -34.06 -39.24
C GLY A 51 -4.86 -33.49 -37.80
N VAL A 52 -4.09 -34.00 -36.84
CA VAL A 52 -4.19 -33.58 -35.43
C VAL A 52 -3.32 -32.37 -35.18
N ALA A 53 -3.91 -31.33 -34.59
CA ALA A 53 -3.16 -30.16 -34.15
C ALA A 53 -2.49 -30.42 -32.79
N VAL A 54 -1.17 -30.25 -32.72
CA VAL A 54 -0.43 -30.31 -31.45
C VAL A 54 -0.75 -29.11 -30.58
N PHE A 55 -1.03 -27.94 -31.19
CA PHE A 55 -1.04 -26.67 -30.56
C PHE A 55 -1.87 -25.65 -31.35
N TRP A 56 -2.75 -24.91 -30.68
CA TRP A 56 -3.60 -23.88 -31.29
C TRP A 56 -3.35 -22.49 -30.67
N PRO A 57 -2.28 -21.79 -31.04
CA PRO A 57 -1.87 -20.52 -30.42
C PRO A 57 -2.90 -19.42 -30.61
N ALA A 58 -3.77 -19.49 -31.62
CA ALA A 58 -4.83 -18.50 -31.88
C ALA A 58 -5.79 -18.36 -30.70
N ALA A 59 -6.15 -19.46 -29.99
CA ALA A 59 -6.96 -19.44 -28.76
C ALA A 59 -6.30 -18.62 -27.64
N GLY A 60 -4.99 -18.77 -27.49
CA GLY A 60 -4.23 -18.00 -26.50
C GLY A 60 -4.05 -16.53 -26.85
N ILE A 61 -3.95 -16.19 -28.14
CA ILE A 61 -3.88 -14.79 -28.62
C ILE A 61 -5.20 -14.08 -28.30
N SER A 62 -6.34 -14.63 -28.70
CA SER A 62 -7.65 -14.01 -28.48
C SER A 62 -7.97 -13.86 -27.00
N SER A 63 -7.80 -14.93 -26.22
CA SER A 63 -8.03 -14.93 -24.76
C SER A 63 -7.08 -13.98 -24.05
N GLY A 64 -5.77 -13.99 -24.39
CA GLY A 64 -4.76 -13.12 -23.80
C GLY A 64 -5.01 -11.65 -24.06
N ILE A 65 -5.40 -11.27 -25.29
CA ILE A 65 -5.73 -9.88 -25.64
C ILE A 65 -6.97 -9.40 -24.87
N LEU A 66 -8.03 -10.23 -24.81
CA LEU A 66 -9.26 -9.88 -24.06
C LEU A 66 -8.99 -9.70 -22.56
N ILE A 67 -8.16 -10.57 -21.97
CA ILE A 67 -7.75 -10.42 -20.56
C ILE A 67 -6.93 -9.15 -20.38
N ALA A 68 -5.98 -8.88 -21.27
CA ALA A 68 -5.06 -7.76 -21.16
C ALA A 68 -5.72 -6.39 -21.37
N LEU A 69 -6.62 -6.27 -22.35
CA LEU A 69 -7.28 -5.01 -22.71
C LEU A 69 -8.61 -4.78 -21.98
N GLY A 70 -9.22 -5.83 -21.44
CA GLY A 70 -10.44 -5.75 -20.66
C GLY A 70 -11.73 -5.65 -21.49
N PRO A 71 -12.88 -5.33 -20.83
CA PRO A 71 -14.20 -5.42 -21.44
C PRO A 71 -14.43 -4.57 -22.68
N ARG A 72 -13.71 -3.44 -22.80
CA ARG A 72 -13.86 -2.53 -23.96
C ARG A 72 -13.36 -3.15 -25.27
N ALA A 73 -12.46 -4.13 -25.20
CA ALA A 73 -11.92 -4.82 -26.37
C ALA A 73 -12.80 -5.98 -26.87
N ARG A 74 -13.89 -6.32 -26.18
CA ARG A 74 -14.69 -7.52 -26.49
C ARG A 74 -15.13 -7.55 -27.95
N TRP A 75 -15.87 -6.53 -28.39
CA TRP A 75 -16.42 -6.51 -29.75
C TRP A 75 -15.36 -6.51 -30.86
N PRO A 76 -14.30 -5.65 -30.80
CA PRO A 76 -13.23 -5.73 -31.79
C PRO A 76 -12.55 -7.09 -31.86
N VAL A 77 -12.23 -7.69 -30.70
CA VAL A 77 -11.55 -8.99 -30.67
C VAL A 77 -12.44 -10.10 -31.24
N LEU A 78 -13.71 -10.17 -30.83
CA LEU A 78 -14.65 -11.17 -31.32
C LEU A 78 -14.89 -11.06 -32.83
N ALA A 79 -15.04 -9.84 -33.36
CA ALA A 79 -15.17 -9.61 -34.79
C ALA A 79 -13.90 -10.08 -35.53
N GLY A 80 -12.70 -9.74 -35.02
CA GLY A 80 -11.44 -10.21 -35.58
C GLY A 80 -11.31 -11.72 -35.60
N VAL A 81 -11.62 -12.39 -34.48
CA VAL A 81 -11.59 -13.86 -34.36
C VAL A 81 -12.57 -14.53 -35.34
N LEU A 82 -13.82 -14.04 -35.39
CA LEU A 82 -14.84 -14.58 -36.28
C LEU A 82 -14.42 -14.48 -37.76
N VAL A 83 -14.03 -13.28 -38.19
CA VAL A 83 -13.58 -13.04 -39.57
C VAL A 83 -12.37 -13.91 -39.91
N ALA A 84 -11.37 -13.93 -39.03
CA ALA A 84 -10.16 -14.74 -39.25
C ALA A 84 -10.47 -16.23 -39.37
N THR A 85 -11.33 -16.79 -38.50
CA THR A 85 -11.73 -18.18 -38.56
C THR A 85 -12.49 -18.50 -39.85
N VAL A 86 -13.43 -17.64 -40.26
CA VAL A 86 -14.18 -17.79 -41.49
C VAL A 86 -13.22 -17.80 -42.71
N VAL A 87 -12.29 -16.84 -42.75
CA VAL A 87 -11.29 -16.76 -43.82
C VAL A 87 -10.41 -18.03 -43.88
N THR A 88 -9.94 -18.51 -42.72
CA THR A 88 -9.14 -19.75 -42.64
C THR A 88 -9.91 -20.93 -43.22
N HIS A 89 -11.18 -21.11 -42.85
CA HIS A 89 -11.99 -22.23 -43.34
C HIS A 89 -12.36 -22.10 -44.83
N LEU A 90 -12.56 -20.89 -45.32
CA LEU A 90 -12.75 -20.67 -46.77
C LEU A 90 -11.50 -21.02 -47.60
N ILE A 91 -10.30 -20.74 -47.07
CA ILE A 91 -9.04 -21.09 -47.76
C ILE A 91 -8.87 -22.61 -47.87
N ILE A 92 -9.26 -23.38 -46.84
CA ILE A 92 -9.23 -24.84 -46.85
C ILE A 92 -10.45 -25.47 -47.52
N LYS A 93 -11.32 -24.64 -48.12
CA LYS A 93 -12.51 -25.00 -48.87
C LYS A 93 -13.63 -25.66 -48.04
N ASP A 94 -13.71 -25.36 -46.76
CA ASP A 94 -14.84 -25.75 -45.95
C ASP A 94 -16.10 -24.92 -46.27
N PRO A 95 -17.32 -25.41 -45.98
CA PRO A 95 -18.55 -24.64 -46.17
C PRO A 95 -18.56 -23.37 -45.31
N LEU A 96 -19.07 -22.26 -45.86
CA LEU A 96 -19.15 -20.97 -45.13
C LEU A 96 -19.84 -21.11 -43.78
N TRP A 97 -20.93 -21.87 -43.68
CA TRP A 97 -21.65 -22.09 -42.43
C TRP A 97 -20.78 -22.73 -41.34
N ALA A 98 -19.89 -23.63 -41.72
CA ALA A 98 -18.97 -24.31 -40.83
C ALA A 98 -17.92 -23.30 -40.29
N GLY A 99 -17.33 -22.48 -41.18
CA GLY A 99 -16.41 -21.42 -40.77
C GLY A 99 -17.08 -20.42 -39.79
N VAL A 100 -18.34 -20.08 -40.02
CA VAL A 100 -19.10 -19.21 -39.09
C VAL A 100 -19.36 -19.89 -37.74
N ALA A 101 -19.81 -21.17 -37.77
CA ALA A 101 -20.06 -21.94 -36.54
C ALA A 101 -18.80 -22.09 -35.69
N LEU A 102 -17.69 -22.49 -36.32
CA LEU A 102 -16.39 -22.63 -35.66
C LEU A 102 -15.84 -21.27 -35.16
N GLY A 103 -16.04 -20.20 -35.92
CA GLY A 103 -15.69 -18.85 -35.51
C GLY A 103 -16.47 -18.38 -34.26
N LEU A 104 -17.74 -18.75 -34.15
CA LEU A 104 -18.54 -18.51 -32.95
C LEU A 104 -18.05 -19.34 -31.76
N CYS A 105 -17.64 -20.60 -31.96
CA CYS A 105 -17.04 -21.43 -30.92
C CYS A 105 -15.73 -20.80 -30.36
N ASN A 106 -14.84 -20.38 -31.26
CA ASN A 106 -13.59 -19.74 -30.87
C ASN A 106 -13.79 -18.37 -30.20
N ALA A 107 -14.79 -17.60 -30.66
CA ALA A 107 -15.18 -16.35 -30.03
C ALA A 107 -15.77 -16.58 -28.63
N ALA A 108 -16.62 -17.61 -28.45
CA ALA A 108 -17.17 -18.00 -27.16
C ALA A 108 -16.06 -18.45 -26.19
N GLU A 109 -15.09 -19.21 -26.65
CA GLU A 109 -13.92 -19.62 -25.87
C GLU A 109 -13.16 -18.43 -25.30
N ALA A 110 -12.81 -17.46 -26.16
CA ALA A 110 -12.13 -16.25 -25.74
C ALA A 110 -12.95 -15.43 -24.74
N LEU A 111 -14.29 -15.35 -24.96
CA LEU A 111 -15.20 -14.68 -24.04
C LEU A 111 -15.31 -15.35 -22.68
N VAL A 112 -15.43 -16.68 -22.66
CA VAL A 112 -15.56 -17.46 -21.41
C VAL A 112 -14.26 -17.35 -20.62
N THR A 113 -13.11 -17.54 -21.27
CA THR A 113 -11.79 -17.41 -20.62
C THR A 113 -11.63 -16.02 -19.99
N ALA A 114 -11.78 -14.96 -20.80
CA ALA A 114 -11.61 -13.61 -20.31
C ALA A 114 -12.72 -13.16 -19.36
N GLY A 115 -13.96 -13.62 -19.56
CA GLY A 115 -15.11 -13.32 -18.72
C GLY A 115 -14.92 -13.88 -17.31
N LEU A 116 -14.53 -15.14 -17.16
CA LEU A 116 -14.24 -15.76 -15.88
C LEU A 116 -13.08 -15.04 -15.17
N ILE A 117 -12.00 -14.76 -15.88
CA ILE A 117 -10.87 -14.04 -15.32
C ILE A 117 -11.27 -12.63 -14.85
N GLN A 118 -12.02 -11.89 -15.67
CA GLN A 118 -12.46 -10.53 -15.30
C GLN A 118 -13.46 -10.52 -14.16
N HIS A 119 -14.32 -11.54 -14.07
CA HIS A 119 -15.33 -11.67 -13.00
C HIS A 119 -14.68 -11.95 -11.65
N TYR A 120 -13.78 -12.93 -11.56
CA TYR A 120 -13.19 -13.37 -10.30
C TYR A 120 -11.94 -12.60 -9.87
N PHE A 121 -11.16 -12.06 -10.83
CA PHE A 121 -9.87 -11.41 -10.56
C PHE A 121 -9.81 -9.93 -10.99
N GLY A 122 -10.86 -9.43 -11.64
CA GLY A 122 -10.98 -8.05 -12.07
C GLY A 122 -10.19 -7.70 -13.34
N ALA A 123 -10.28 -6.43 -13.75
CA ALA A 123 -9.72 -5.95 -15.03
C ALA A 123 -8.18 -5.82 -15.06
N ARG A 124 -7.50 -5.93 -13.93
CA ARG A 124 -6.03 -5.80 -13.82
C ARG A 124 -5.36 -7.14 -13.56
N PHE A 125 -5.84 -8.18 -14.22
CA PHE A 125 -5.26 -9.51 -14.11
C PHE A 125 -3.78 -9.53 -14.52
N ASN A 126 -2.97 -10.24 -13.74
CA ASN A 126 -1.56 -10.52 -14.00
C ASN A 126 -1.17 -11.90 -13.45
N LEU A 127 0.02 -12.37 -13.76
CA LEU A 127 0.50 -13.71 -13.33
C LEU A 127 1.44 -13.63 -12.10
N VAL A 128 1.26 -12.62 -11.26
CA VAL A 128 2.12 -12.37 -10.09
C VAL A 128 1.77 -13.29 -8.91
N ARG A 129 0.53 -13.75 -8.82
CA ARG A 129 0.04 -14.57 -7.69
C ARG A 129 -0.37 -15.96 -8.13
N LEU A 130 -0.06 -16.97 -7.33
CA LEU A 130 -0.35 -18.37 -7.64
C LEU A 130 -1.85 -18.62 -7.94
N HIS A 131 -2.76 -18.03 -7.16
CA HIS A 131 -4.20 -18.19 -7.42
C HIS A 131 -4.66 -17.59 -8.75
N TYR A 132 -3.92 -16.62 -9.33
CA TYR A 132 -4.19 -16.12 -10.67
C TYR A 132 -3.78 -17.14 -11.75
N VAL A 133 -2.66 -17.82 -11.54
CA VAL A 133 -2.24 -18.92 -12.43
C VAL A 133 -3.27 -20.04 -12.41
N LEU A 134 -3.71 -20.46 -11.23
CA LEU A 134 -4.77 -21.48 -11.07
C LEU A 134 -6.10 -21.01 -11.65
N GLY A 135 -6.44 -19.73 -11.51
CA GLY A 135 -7.62 -19.13 -12.12
C GLY A 135 -7.60 -19.18 -13.64
N LEU A 136 -6.44 -18.90 -14.26
CA LEU A 136 -6.28 -19.04 -15.72
C LEU A 136 -6.44 -20.47 -16.18
N LEU A 137 -5.89 -21.45 -15.45
CA LEU A 137 -6.07 -22.87 -15.72
C LEU A 137 -7.55 -23.26 -15.69
N ALA A 138 -8.26 -22.91 -14.62
CA ALA A 138 -9.67 -23.24 -14.49
C ALA A 138 -10.54 -22.57 -15.56
N ALA A 139 -10.24 -21.31 -15.90
CA ALA A 139 -10.93 -20.58 -16.96
C ALA A 139 -10.66 -21.19 -18.34
N ALA A 140 -9.41 -21.60 -18.63
CA ALA A 140 -9.06 -22.27 -19.87
C ALA A 140 -9.76 -23.62 -20.01
N VAL A 141 -9.79 -24.45 -18.95
CA VAL A 141 -10.53 -25.73 -18.95
C VAL A 141 -12.02 -25.51 -19.26
N ALA A 142 -12.66 -24.57 -18.57
CA ALA A 142 -14.09 -24.30 -18.78
C ALA A 142 -14.38 -23.80 -20.20
N ALA A 143 -13.53 -22.93 -20.73
CA ALA A 143 -13.69 -22.34 -22.05
C ALA A 143 -13.47 -23.35 -23.18
N THR A 144 -12.43 -24.18 -23.07
CA THR A 144 -12.11 -25.20 -24.08
C THR A 144 -13.10 -26.37 -24.09
N ILE A 145 -13.77 -26.66 -22.97
CA ILE A 145 -14.90 -27.58 -22.95
C ILE A 145 -16.07 -27.00 -23.77
N VAL A 146 -16.38 -25.71 -23.57
CA VAL A 146 -17.48 -25.04 -24.29
C VAL A 146 -17.20 -24.98 -25.79
N SER A 147 -16.00 -24.55 -26.21
CA SER A 147 -15.62 -24.46 -27.62
C SER A 147 -15.50 -25.85 -28.25
N GLY A 148 -14.96 -26.81 -27.52
CA GLY A 148 -14.78 -28.20 -27.99
C GLY A 148 -16.09 -28.93 -28.26
N ILE A 149 -17.12 -28.74 -27.43
CA ILE A 149 -18.47 -29.29 -27.65
C ILE A 149 -19.05 -28.72 -28.96
N GLY A 150 -19.00 -27.40 -29.14
CA GLY A 150 -19.49 -26.74 -30.37
C GLY A 150 -18.68 -27.12 -31.61
N GLY A 151 -17.37 -27.19 -31.49
CA GLY A 151 -16.46 -27.62 -32.54
C GLY A 151 -16.71 -29.06 -32.97
N ALA A 152 -16.76 -30.02 -32.03
CA ALA A 152 -17.05 -31.42 -32.32
C ALA A 152 -18.44 -31.61 -32.94
N ALA A 153 -19.45 -30.89 -32.48
CA ALA A 153 -20.78 -30.90 -33.09
C ALA A 153 -20.76 -30.37 -34.52
N THR A 154 -20.04 -29.28 -34.80
CA THR A 154 -19.88 -28.74 -36.16
C THR A 154 -19.18 -29.70 -37.09
N TYR A 155 -18.09 -30.35 -36.67
CA TYR A 155 -17.41 -31.37 -37.46
C TYR A 155 -18.28 -32.59 -37.72
N ARG A 156 -19.07 -33.04 -36.76
CA ARG A 156 -20.03 -34.13 -36.96
C ARG A 156 -21.09 -33.80 -38.01
N LEU A 157 -21.56 -32.54 -38.03
CA LEU A 157 -22.51 -32.06 -39.05
C LEU A 157 -21.85 -31.98 -40.43
N MET A 158 -20.57 -31.71 -40.54
CA MET A 158 -19.80 -31.68 -41.80
C MET A 158 -19.50 -33.06 -42.34
N GLN A 159 -19.05 -33.97 -41.49
CA GLN A 159 -18.51 -35.28 -41.91
C GLN A 159 -19.54 -36.42 -41.80
N GLY A 160 -20.70 -36.14 -41.19
CA GLY A 160 -21.77 -37.13 -41.03
C GLY A 160 -21.76 -37.87 -39.68
N PRO A 161 -22.75 -38.76 -39.46
CA PRO A 161 -22.97 -39.44 -38.17
C PRO A 161 -21.83 -40.35 -37.69
N SER A 162 -20.97 -40.81 -38.60
CA SER A 162 -19.85 -41.71 -38.34
C SER A 162 -18.62 -40.99 -37.76
N ALA A 163 -18.58 -39.66 -37.76
CA ALA A 163 -17.46 -38.89 -37.22
C ALA A 163 -17.30 -39.12 -35.70
N PRO A 164 -16.06 -39.43 -35.20
CA PRO A 164 -15.83 -39.78 -33.81
C PRO A 164 -15.87 -38.53 -32.92
N MET A 165 -17.04 -38.21 -32.36
CA MET A 165 -17.29 -36.98 -31.60
C MET A 165 -16.36 -36.86 -30.38
N LEU A 166 -16.15 -37.96 -29.63
CA LEU A 166 -15.34 -37.94 -28.42
C LEU A 166 -13.87 -37.65 -28.71
N SER A 167 -13.32 -38.30 -29.73
CA SER A 167 -11.94 -38.08 -30.17
C SER A 167 -11.74 -36.66 -30.70
N THR A 168 -12.68 -36.11 -31.47
CA THR A 168 -12.63 -34.74 -31.94
C THR A 168 -12.67 -33.76 -30.77
N LEU A 169 -13.54 -33.99 -29.78
CA LEU A 169 -13.61 -33.17 -28.54
C LEU A 169 -12.28 -33.21 -27.78
N GLN A 170 -11.69 -34.39 -27.60
CA GLN A 170 -10.42 -34.56 -26.90
C GLN A 170 -9.28 -33.78 -27.56
N HIS A 171 -9.17 -33.89 -28.90
CA HIS A 171 -8.14 -33.18 -29.66
C HIS A 171 -8.34 -31.68 -29.64
N TRP A 172 -9.58 -31.22 -29.79
CA TRP A 172 -9.93 -29.82 -29.70
C TRP A 172 -9.56 -29.24 -28.32
N PHE A 173 -10.06 -29.89 -27.26
CA PHE A 173 -9.75 -29.52 -25.90
C PHE A 173 -8.24 -29.44 -25.65
N ALA A 174 -7.48 -30.45 -26.01
CA ALA A 174 -6.05 -30.50 -25.72
C ALA A 174 -5.25 -29.42 -26.47
N SER A 175 -5.55 -29.18 -27.76
CA SER A 175 -4.84 -28.21 -28.60
C SER A 175 -5.11 -26.78 -28.17
N ASP A 176 -6.38 -26.43 -27.88
CA ASP A 176 -6.78 -25.08 -27.48
C ASP A 176 -6.35 -24.79 -26.06
N PHE A 177 -6.51 -25.74 -25.15
CA PHE A 177 -6.05 -25.62 -23.77
C PHE A 177 -4.54 -25.32 -23.69
N VAL A 178 -3.73 -26.11 -24.41
CA VAL A 178 -2.28 -25.86 -24.48
C VAL A 178 -1.99 -24.51 -25.14
N GLY A 179 -2.75 -24.15 -26.18
CA GLY A 179 -2.65 -22.85 -26.84
C GLY A 179 -2.91 -21.68 -25.89
N ILE A 180 -3.97 -21.74 -25.09
CA ILE A 180 -4.28 -20.72 -24.09
C ILE A 180 -3.17 -20.65 -23.04
N ILE A 181 -2.76 -21.80 -22.48
CA ILE A 181 -1.76 -21.82 -21.40
C ILE A 181 -0.38 -21.36 -21.85
N ALA A 182 0.04 -21.70 -23.07
CA ALA A 182 1.36 -21.29 -23.57
C ALA A 182 1.40 -19.83 -24.06
N VAL A 183 0.30 -19.30 -24.62
CA VAL A 183 0.32 -18.01 -25.34
C VAL A 183 -0.36 -16.87 -24.57
N ALA A 184 -1.49 -17.11 -23.90
CA ALA A 184 -2.18 -16.03 -23.20
C ALA A 184 -1.30 -15.36 -22.13
N PRO A 185 -0.50 -16.07 -21.31
CA PRO A 185 0.44 -15.44 -20.38
C PRO A 185 1.49 -14.55 -21.04
N LEU A 186 1.98 -14.94 -22.23
CA LEU A 186 2.91 -14.11 -22.99
C LEU A 186 2.24 -12.80 -23.43
N VAL A 187 1.04 -12.87 -23.99
CA VAL A 187 0.28 -11.68 -24.42
C VAL A 187 0.00 -10.74 -23.24
N ILE A 188 -0.44 -11.30 -22.10
CA ILE A 188 -0.66 -10.55 -20.85
C ILE A 188 0.63 -9.91 -20.35
N GLY A 189 1.74 -10.67 -20.40
CA GLY A 189 3.07 -10.20 -20.02
C GLY A 189 3.57 -9.06 -20.89
N ILE A 190 3.44 -9.16 -22.22
CA ILE A 190 3.79 -8.11 -23.19
C ILE A 190 2.95 -6.84 -22.89
N ALA A 191 1.65 -6.97 -22.72
CA ALA A 191 0.79 -5.84 -22.38
C ALA A 191 1.18 -5.16 -21.06
N ALA A 192 1.64 -5.93 -20.06
CA ALA A 192 2.16 -5.40 -18.80
C ALA A 192 3.47 -4.62 -18.99
N VAL A 193 4.40 -5.13 -19.82
CA VAL A 193 5.66 -4.46 -20.16
C VAL A 193 5.43 -3.18 -20.96
N VAL A 194 4.50 -3.19 -21.92
CA VAL A 194 4.12 -1.98 -22.69
C VAL A 194 3.60 -0.87 -21.76
N ARG A 195 2.77 -1.23 -20.76
CA ARG A 195 2.25 -0.26 -19.79
C ARG A 195 3.31 0.25 -18.79
N ARG A 196 4.29 -0.58 -18.45
CA ARG A 196 5.38 -0.26 -17.52
C ARG A 196 6.67 -0.86 -18.07
N PRO A 197 7.41 -0.12 -18.91
CA PRO A 197 8.63 -0.60 -19.54
C PRO A 197 9.64 -1.13 -18.52
N SER A 198 10.31 -2.22 -18.88
CA SER A 198 11.43 -2.77 -18.11
C SER A 198 12.70 -1.94 -18.33
N PRO A 199 13.60 -1.87 -17.34
CA PRO A 199 14.94 -1.30 -17.54
C PRO A 199 15.67 -1.97 -18.72
N ARG A 200 16.47 -1.20 -19.45
CA ARG A 200 17.22 -1.74 -20.61
C ARG A 200 18.11 -2.90 -20.26
N SER A 201 18.74 -2.88 -19.09
CA SER A 201 19.58 -3.98 -18.59
C SER A 201 18.77 -5.27 -18.43
N GLU A 202 17.57 -5.18 -17.83
CA GLU A 202 16.67 -6.33 -17.66
C GLU A 202 16.26 -6.94 -19.02
N VAL A 203 15.99 -6.08 -20.02
CA VAL A 203 15.60 -6.54 -21.36
C VAL A 203 16.76 -7.26 -22.03
N ILE A 204 17.97 -6.71 -21.98
CA ILE A 204 19.16 -7.33 -22.60
C ILE A 204 19.48 -8.67 -21.93
N GLU A 205 19.62 -8.68 -20.61
CA GLU A 205 19.94 -9.91 -19.85
C GLU A 205 18.85 -10.97 -20.03
N GLY A 206 17.58 -10.58 -19.95
CA GLY A 206 16.44 -11.48 -20.13
C GLY A 206 16.40 -12.07 -21.55
N THR A 207 16.67 -11.28 -22.60
CA THR A 207 16.73 -11.75 -23.98
C THR A 207 17.88 -12.72 -24.19
N LEU A 208 19.06 -12.47 -23.61
CA LEU A 208 20.20 -13.39 -23.66
C LEU A 208 19.86 -14.72 -22.95
N THR A 209 19.17 -14.65 -21.81
CA THR A 209 18.74 -15.86 -21.09
C THR A 209 17.70 -16.65 -21.90
N LEU A 210 16.77 -15.98 -22.59
CA LEU A 210 15.82 -16.63 -23.51
C LEU A 210 16.54 -17.28 -24.69
N ALA A 211 17.57 -16.65 -25.25
CA ALA A 211 18.38 -17.24 -26.31
C ALA A 211 19.13 -18.48 -25.81
N ALA A 212 19.72 -18.43 -24.62
CA ALA A 212 20.36 -19.59 -24.00
C ALA A 212 19.36 -20.74 -23.74
N LEU A 213 18.15 -20.41 -23.29
CA LEU A 213 17.06 -21.37 -23.10
C LEU A 213 16.68 -22.04 -24.43
N ALA A 214 16.55 -21.26 -25.52
CA ALA A 214 16.25 -21.78 -26.84
C ALA A 214 17.35 -22.75 -27.34
N LEU A 215 18.62 -22.36 -27.19
CA LEU A 215 19.75 -23.22 -27.57
C LEU A 215 19.78 -24.51 -26.75
N LEU A 216 19.60 -24.42 -25.42
CA LEU A 216 19.55 -25.62 -24.58
C LEU A 216 18.35 -26.51 -24.92
N THR A 217 17.18 -25.93 -25.18
CA THR A 217 15.99 -26.66 -25.59
C THR A 217 16.25 -27.42 -26.90
N GLY A 218 16.84 -26.75 -27.91
CA GLY A 218 17.22 -27.38 -29.18
C GLY A 218 18.20 -28.53 -29.00
N PHE A 219 19.20 -28.35 -28.15
CA PHE A 219 20.16 -29.39 -27.78
C PHE A 219 19.45 -30.58 -27.12
N ILE A 220 18.64 -30.35 -26.10
CA ILE A 220 17.92 -31.40 -25.37
C ILE A 220 17.02 -32.21 -26.31
N ILE A 221 16.25 -31.56 -27.19
CA ILE A 221 15.33 -32.24 -28.10
C ILE A 221 16.12 -33.07 -29.13
N SER A 222 17.34 -32.71 -29.48
CA SER A 222 18.21 -33.45 -30.41
C SER A 222 18.91 -34.66 -29.79
N LEU A 223 18.80 -34.85 -28.45
CA LEU A 223 19.43 -36.00 -27.77
C LEU A 223 18.84 -37.34 -28.22
N PRO A 224 19.65 -38.41 -28.22
CA PRO A 224 19.20 -39.77 -28.53
C PRO A 224 18.08 -40.25 -27.60
N ARG A 225 17.23 -41.14 -28.12
CA ARG A 225 16.05 -41.64 -27.40
C ARG A 225 16.39 -42.33 -26.08
N GLU A 226 17.47 -43.09 -26.05
CA GLU A 226 17.91 -43.82 -24.86
C GLU A 226 18.10 -42.91 -23.64
N LEU A 227 18.50 -41.65 -23.85
CA LEU A 227 18.64 -40.66 -22.79
C LEU A 227 17.28 -40.14 -22.31
N TRP A 228 16.27 -40.04 -23.17
CA TRP A 228 14.93 -39.64 -22.79
C TRP A 228 14.22 -40.68 -21.92
N ASP A 229 14.47 -41.97 -22.20
CA ASP A 229 13.88 -43.05 -21.43
C ASP A 229 14.50 -43.19 -20.02
N THR A 230 15.72 -42.69 -19.82
CA THR A 230 16.45 -42.86 -18.54
C THR A 230 16.49 -41.62 -17.67
N VAL A 231 16.57 -40.42 -18.22
CA VAL A 231 16.92 -39.18 -17.46
C VAL A 231 15.85 -38.10 -17.53
N LEU A 232 14.82 -38.21 -18.37
CA LEU A 232 13.84 -37.16 -18.63
C LEU A 232 14.51 -35.79 -18.88
N PRO A 233 15.26 -35.60 -20.00
CA PRO A 233 16.12 -34.43 -20.22
C PRO A 233 15.40 -33.08 -20.17
N ILE A 234 14.08 -33.06 -20.35
CA ILE A 234 13.27 -31.83 -20.24
C ILE A 234 13.41 -31.16 -18.88
N THR A 235 13.77 -31.94 -17.84
CA THR A 235 14.00 -31.38 -16.48
C THR A 235 15.23 -30.48 -16.41
N TRP A 236 16.16 -30.59 -17.35
CA TRP A 236 17.35 -29.71 -17.42
C TRP A 236 17.00 -28.27 -17.78
N LEU A 237 15.77 -28.00 -18.24
CA LEU A 237 15.28 -26.66 -18.49
C LEU A 237 14.90 -25.93 -17.19
N PHE A 238 14.57 -26.66 -16.12
CA PHE A 238 14.08 -26.05 -14.87
C PHE A 238 15.07 -25.08 -14.20
N PRO A 239 16.38 -25.30 -14.17
CA PRO A 239 17.30 -24.32 -13.62
C PRO A 239 17.26 -22.96 -14.35
N ILE A 240 17.16 -22.95 -15.67
CA ILE A 240 17.06 -21.71 -16.46
C ILE A 240 15.67 -21.07 -16.28
N LEU A 241 14.60 -21.86 -16.25
CA LEU A 241 13.25 -21.37 -15.99
C LEU A 241 13.14 -20.78 -14.59
N ALA A 242 13.76 -21.43 -13.59
CA ALA A 242 13.85 -20.91 -12.22
C ALA A 242 14.66 -19.60 -12.17
N TRP A 243 15.76 -19.52 -12.92
CA TRP A 243 16.55 -18.29 -13.04
C TRP A 243 15.75 -17.14 -13.67
N LEU A 244 15.02 -17.41 -14.77
CA LEU A 244 14.11 -16.45 -15.40
C LEU A 244 13.06 -15.95 -14.40
N ALA A 245 12.45 -16.87 -13.66
CA ALA A 245 11.44 -16.55 -12.66
C ALA A 245 12.01 -15.78 -11.47
N ALA A 246 13.21 -16.16 -11.00
CA ALA A 246 13.86 -15.54 -9.86
C ALA A 246 14.48 -14.18 -10.19
N ARG A 247 14.91 -13.91 -11.42
CA ARG A 247 15.67 -12.71 -11.77
C ARG A 247 14.82 -11.63 -12.44
N TYR A 248 13.86 -12.01 -13.30
CA TYR A 248 13.14 -11.08 -14.18
C TYR A 248 11.64 -11.03 -13.88
N ARG A 249 10.93 -10.13 -14.55
CA ARG A 249 9.47 -10.01 -14.46
C ARG A 249 8.77 -11.26 -15.03
N PRO A 250 7.54 -11.58 -14.59
CA PRO A 250 6.79 -12.75 -15.06
C PRO A 250 6.64 -12.86 -16.60
N ALA A 251 6.72 -11.73 -17.31
CA ALA A 251 6.70 -11.71 -18.77
C ALA A 251 7.84 -12.51 -19.41
N PHE A 252 9.04 -12.52 -18.82
CA PHE A 252 10.16 -13.31 -19.31
C PHE A 252 9.97 -14.81 -19.07
N SER A 253 9.36 -15.21 -17.96
CA SER A 253 8.99 -16.60 -17.70
C SER A 253 7.94 -17.08 -18.70
N ALA A 254 6.95 -16.23 -19.03
CA ALA A 254 5.96 -16.54 -20.05
C ALA A 254 6.60 -16.64 -21.46
N ALA A 255 7.54 -15.77 -21.79
CA ALA A 255 8.30 -15.86 -23.03
C ALA A 255 9.17 -17.12 -23.09
N GLY A 256 9.80 -17.50 -21.97
CA GLY A 256 10.57 -18.74 -21.87
C GLY A 256 9.71 -19.99 -22.10
N ALA A 257 8.56 -20.07 -21.42
CA ALA A 257 7.60 -21.15 -21.61
C ALA A 257 7.13 -21.24 -23.08
N PHE A 258 6.84 -20.10 -23.70
CA PHE A 258 6.43 -20.03 -25.10
C PHE A 258 7.55 -20.49 -26.06
N VAL A 259 8.79 -20.04 -25.85
CA VAL A 259 9.95 -20.47 -26.66
C VAL A 259 10.11 -21.99 -26.63
N VAL A 260 10.07 -22.60 -25.44
CA VAL A 260 10.15 -24.05 -25.29
C VAL A 260 8.98 -24.74 -26.01
N SER A 261 7.75 -24.20 -25.83
CA SER A 261 6.54 -24.74 -26.46
C SER A 261 6.65 -24.78 -28.00
N ILE A 262 7.06 -23.66 -28.61
CA ILE A 262 7.25 -23.58 -30.06
C ILE A 262 8.31 -24.58 -30.54
N MET A 263 9.41 -24.74 -29.82
CA MET A 263 10.46 -25.69 -30.20
C MET A 263 9.98 -27.15 -30.13
N ILE A 264 9.23 -27.49 -29.07
CA ILE A 264 8.62 -28.84 -28.98
C ILE A 264 7.66 -29.07 -30.14
N VAL A 265 6.77 -28.12 -30.44
CA VAL A 265 5.82 -28.21 -31.55
C VAL A 265 6.52 -28.39 -32.89
N LEU A 266 7.51 -27.54 -33.20
CA LEU A 266 8.25 -27.61 -34.47
C LEU A 266 8.97 -28.93 -34.64
N THR A 267 9.64 -29.44 -33.61
CA THR A 267 10.36 -30.72 -33.69
C THR A 267 9.42 -31.92 -33.82
N THR A 268 8.25 -31.88 -33.14
CA THR A 268 7.20 -32.91 -33.30
C THR A 268 6.73 -33.01 -34.75
N ILE A 269 6.52 -31.86 -35.40
CA ILE A 269 6.00 -31.78 -36.77
C ILE A 269 7.07 -32.12 -37.81
N LEU A 270 8.30 -31.62 -37.61
CA LEU A 270 9.42 -31.89 -38.51
C LEU A 270 9.92 -33.34 -38.46
N GLY A 271 9.35 -34.18 -37.60
CA GLY A 271 9.74 -35.55 -37.42
C GLY A 271 11.16 -35.70 -36.85
N LYS A 272 11.62 -34.75 -36.04
CA LYS A 272 12.96 -34.71 -35.46
C LYS A 272 12.94 -34.79 -33.95
N GLY A 273 13.96 -35.40 -33.37
CA GLY A 273 14.10 -35.54 -31.92
C GLY A 273 13.06 -36.48 -31.31
N HIS A 274 13.00 -36.47 -29.98
CA HIS A 274 12.14 -37.38 -29.21
C HIS A 274 10.64 -37.23 -29.56
N PHE A 275 10.13 -36.04 -29.66
CA PHE A 275 8.70 -35.78 -29.98
C PHE A 275 8.36 -35.95 -31.44
N GLY A 276 9.35 -36.06 -32.34
CA GLY A 276 9.18 -36.23 -33.76
C GLY A 276 9.42 -37.69 -34.24
N ASP A 277 9.76 -38.61 -33.36
CA ASP A 277 10.15 -39.98 -33.71
C ASP A 277 9.05 -40.73 -34.50
N PRO A 278 9.27 -41.03 -35.78
CA PRO A 278 8.25 -41.69 -36.59
C PRO A 278 7.96 -43.15 -36.19
N SER A 279 8.78 -43.74 -35.30
CA SER A 279 8.54 -45.09 -34.78
C SER A 279 7.40 -45.12 -33.74
N LEU A 280 7.04 -43.98 -33.15
CA LEU A 280 5.93 -43.85 -32.22
C LEU A 280 4.62 -43.54 -32.94
N PRO A 281 3.48 -44.04 -32.43
CA PRO A 281 2.16 -43.59 -32.88
C PRO A 281 2.03 -42.07 -32.80
N ILE A 282 1.39 -41.47 -33.79
CA ILE A 282 1.18 -40.01 -33.86
C ILE A 282 0.55 -39.46 -32.57
N MET A 283 -0.44 -40.20 -32.04
CA MET A 283 -1.15 -39.79 -30.82
C MET A 283 -0.21 -39.68 -29.62
N ASP A 284 0.70 -40.64 -29.44
CA ASP A 284 1.66 -40.67 -28.33
C ASP A 284 2.65 -39.50 -28.43
N ARG A 285 3.09 -39.16 -29.65
CA ARG A 285 3.96 -38.00 -29.91
C ARG A 285 3.26 -36.70 -29.57
N VAL A 286 2.01 -36.54 -30.02
CA VAL A 286 1.20 -35.32 -29.75
C VAL A 286 0.91 -35.17 -28.27
N LEU A 287 0.45 -36.23 -27.60
CA LEU A 287 0.17 -36.22 -26.17
C LEU A 287 1.43 -35.96 -25.33
N GLY A 288 2.55 -36.58 -25.68
CA GLY A 288 3.84 -36.35 -25.04
C GLY A 288 4.32 -34.89 -25.17
N ALA A 289 4.18 -34.31 -26.37
CA ALA A 289 4.50 -32.92 -26.64
C ALA A 289 3.59 -31.96 -25.81
N GLN A 290 2.28 -32.20 -25.85
CA GLN A 290 1.30 -31.39 -25.11
C GLN A 290 1.54 -31.46 -23.60
N ALA A 291 1.75 -32.65 -23.03
CA ALA A 291 2.07 -32.84 -21.63
C ALA A 291 3.35 -32.09 -21.22
N SER A 292 4.39 -32.18 -22.05
CA SER A 292 5.67 -31.52 -21.83
C SER A 292 5.54 -29.99 -21.85
N ILE A 293 4.78 -29.43 -22.79
CA ILE A 293 4.46 -28.00 -22.86
C ILE A 293 3.75 -27.54 -21.58
N LEU A 294 2.74 -28.30 -21.13
CA LEU A 294 2.00 -27.97 -19.92
C LEU A 294 2.90 -27.99 -18.68
N VAL A 295 3.73 -29.01 -18.51
CA VAL A 295 4.66 -29.13 -17.37
C VAL A 295 5.62 -27.95 -17.35
N VAL A 296 6.23 -27.60 -18.48
CA VAL A 296 7.15 -26.47 -18.58
C VAL A 296 6.46 -25.15 -18.31
N ALA A 297 5.31 -24.91 -18.95
CA ALA A 297 4.56 -23.66 -18.80
C ALA A 297 4.08 -23.45 -17.35
N LEU A 298 3.46 -24.47 -16.76
CA LEU A 298 2.97 -24.40 -15.39
C LEU A 298 4.12 -24.21 -14.40
N SER A 299 5.21 -24.94 -14.55
CA SER A 299 6.38 -24.77 -13.69
C SER A 299 6.95 -23.36 -13.79
N ALA A 300 7.07 -22.81 -15.00
CA ALA A 300 7.55 -21.45 -15.21
C ALA A 300 6.63 -20.41 -14.53
N TYR A 301 5.30 -20.56 -14.64
CA TYR A 301 4.35 -19.61 -14.04
C TYR A 301 4.26 -19.73 -12.53
N VAL A 302 4.25 -20.95 -12.00
CA VAL A 302 4.26 -21.19 -10.55
C VAL A 302 5.54 -20.59 -9.94
N LEU A 303 6.71 -20.88 -10.50
CA LEU A 303 7.97 -20.31 -10.03
C LEU A 303 7.95 -18.78 -10.14
N ALA A 304 7.50 -18.21 -11.27
CA ALA A 304 7.43 -16.77 -11.44
C ALA A 304 6.50 -16.11 -10.42
N SER A 305 5.36 -16.72 -10.13
CA SER A 305 4.42 -16.20 -9.12
C SER A 305 5.00 -16.26 -7.70
N LEU A 306 5.62 -17.39 -7.32
CA LEU A 306 6.23 -17.57 -6.00
C LEU A 306 7.39 -16.59 -5.77
N PHE A 307 8.31 -16.48 -6.72
CA PHE A 307 9.44 -15.54 -6.59
C PHE A 307 9.01 -14.08 -6.60
N THR A 308 7.98 -13.73 -7.40
CA THR A 308 7.46 -12.36 -7.40
C THR A 308 6.80 -12.02 -6.07
N GLN A 309 5.98 -12.93 -5.53
CA GLN A 309 5.35 -12.76 -4.23
C GLN A 309 6.39 -12.65 -3.10
N GLN A 310 7.44 -13.49 -3.14
CA GLN A 310 8.53 -13.43 -2.17
C GLN A 310 9.28 -12.09 -2.22
N ARG A 311 9.54 -11.55 -3.44
CA ARG A 311 10.18 -10.24 -3.60
C ARG A 311 9.31 -9.10 -3.05
N GLU A 312 8.02 -9.08 -3.38
CA GLU A 312 7.08 -8.09 -2.87
C GLU A 312 7.03 -8.11 -1.33
N SER A 313 6.96 -9.31 -0.74
CA SER A 313 6.96 -9.47 0.73
C SER A 313 8.27 -8.99 1.36
N ALA A 314 9.42 -9.31 0.77
CA ALA A 314 10.73 -8.86 1.24
C ALA A 314 10.89 -7.33 1.15
N GLU A 315 10.40 -6.70 0.08
CA GLU A 315 10.39 -5.24 -0.06
C GLU A 315 9.51 -4.55 0.97
N HIS A 316 8.33 -5.09 1.23
CA HIS A 316 7.42 -4.58 2.28
C HIS A 316 8.07 -4.66 3.67
N LEU A 317 8.65 -5.82 4.00
CA LEU A 317 9.35 -6.01 5.28
C LEU A 317 10.52 -5.03 5.44
N ARG A 318 11.32 -4.86 4.38
CA ARG A 318 12.45 -3.91 4.38
C ARG A 318 12.01 -2.47 4.60
N LYS A 319 10.91 -2.03 3.95
CA LYS A 319 10.35 -0.69 4.15
C LYS A 319 9.84 -0.50 5.57
N SER A 320 9.15 -1.50 6.13
CA SER A 320 8.64 -1.46 7.51
C SER A 320 9.80 -1.35 8.51
N ASN A 321 10.85 -2.16 8.35
CA ASN A 321 12.03 -2.10 9.23
C ASN A 321 12.72 -0.73 9.17
N MET A 322 12.89 -0.14 7.97
CA MET A 322 13.46 1.20 7.83
C MET A 322 12.62 2.29 8.53
N MET A 323 11.28 2.15 8.52
CA MET A 323 10.40 3.09 9.23
C MET A 323 10.57 2.96 10.74
N LEU A 324 10.63 1.73 11.26
CA LEU A 324 10.87 1.46 12.70
C LEU A 324 12.23 2.00 13.16
N GLU A 325 13.29 1.77 12.38
CA GLU A 325 14.64 2.30 12.69
C GLU A 325 14.64 3.84 12.75
N ARG A 326 13.97 4.50 11.81
CA ARG A 326 13.82 5.97 11.81
C ARG A 326 13.06 6.48 13.03
N GLU A 327 11.98 5.80 13.40
CA GLU A 327 11.20 6.16 14.58
C GLU A 327 12.02 6.01 15.86
N GLN A 328 12.78 4.91 16.00
CA GLN A 328 13.68 4.70 17.13
C GLN A 328 14.80 5.75 17.19
N ALA A 329 15.39 6.09 16.05
CA ALA A 329 16.42 7.13 15.97
C ALA A 329 15.87 8.51 16.38
N ASN A 330 14.65 8.86 15.95
CA ASN A 330 14.00 10.10 16.35
C ASN A 330 13.69 10.14 17.86
N LYS A 331 13.20 9.02 18.43
CA LYS A 331 12.97 8.92 19.88
C LYS A 331 14.26 9.10 20.67
N LEU A 332 15.36 8.49 20.21
CA LEU A 332 16.68 8.64 20.85
C LEU A 332 17.21 10.08 20.76
N MET A 333 17.12 10.71 19.58
CA MET A 333 17.52 12.12 19.40
C MET A 333 16.72 13.06 20.31
N ASN A 334 15.41 12.86 20.40
CA ASN A 334 14.57 13.66 21.29
C ASN A 334 14.95 13.45 22.76
N ALA A 335 15.21 12.21 23.19
CA ALA A 335 15.65 11.93 24.55
C ALA A 335 17.01 12.57 24.86
N GLN A 336 17.97 12.55 23.93
CA GLN A 336 19.26 13.20 24.09
C GLN A 336 19.13 14.73 24.17
N ALA A 337 18.29 15.34 23.32
CA ALA A 337 18.05 16.78 23.34
C ALA A 337 17.41 17.21 24.66
N ILE A 338 16.43 16.47 25.17
CA ILE A 338 15.81 16.70 26.46
C ILE A 338 16.83 16.58 27.59
N THR A 339 17.67 15.54 27.60
CA THR A 339 18.70 15.34 28.63
C THR A 339 19.73 16.48 28.64
N ALA A 340 20.16 16.95 27.48
CA ALA A 340 21.08 18.08 27.37
C ALA A 340 20.47 19.39 27.89
N ALA A 341 19.20 19.63 27.56
CA ALA A 341 18.48 20.82 28.05
C ALA A 341 18.27 20.77 29.56
N ILE A 342 17.86 19.63 30.12
CA ILE A 342 17.74 19.43 31.58
C ILE A 342 19.08 19.71 32.28
N ALA A 343 20.17 19.17 31.79
CA ALA A 343 21.48 19.37 32.38
C ALA A 343 21.87 20.88 32.41
N HIS A 344 21.50 21.61 31.35
CA HIS A 344 21.75 23.05 31.28
C HIS A 344 20.90 23.83 32.26
N GLU A 345 19.58 23.55 32.32
CA GLU A 345 18.62 24.24 33.20
C GLU A 345 18.86 23.97 34.69
N VAL A 346 19.34 22.78 35.06
CA VAL A 346 19.74 22.48 36.45
C VAL A 346 21.06 23.19 36.82
N LYS A 347 22.02 23.26 35.89
CA LYS A 347 23.33 23.85 36.15
C LYS A 347 23.27 25.34 36.40
N GLN A 348 22.35 26.08 35.76
CA GLN A 348 22.23 27.54 35.89
C GLN A 348 21.89 27.99 37.32
N PRO A 349 20.77 27.57 37.94
CA PRO A 349 20.41 28.03 39.29
C PRO A 349 21.39 27.49 40.34
N LEU A 350 21.97 26.29 40.14
CA LEU A 350 23.02 25.78 41.03
C LEU A 350 24.29 26.68 41.01
N ALA A 351 24.69 27.16 39.83
CA ALA A 351 25.79 28.11 39.72
C ALA A 351 25.45 29.46 40.36
N ALA A 352 24.20 29.97 40.19
CA ALA A 352 23.74 31.20 40.82
C ALA A 352 23.73 31.10 42.36
N ILE A 353 23.22 29.97 42.90
CA ILE A 353 23.27 29.69 44.36
C ILE A 353 24.72 29.77 44.88
N ALA A 354 25.67 29.16 44.20
CA ALA A 354 27.08 29.21 44.61
C ALA A 354 27.67 30.63 44.54
N ILE A 355 27.32 31.43 43.52
CA ILE A 355 27.77 32.80 43.35
C ILE A 355 27.17 33.70 44.45
N TYR A 356 25.88 33.62 44.72
CA TYR A 356 25.21 34.42 45.73
C TYR A 356 25.67 34.07 47.15
N GLY A 357 25.86 32.75 47.43
CA GLY A 357 26.44 32.30 48.69
C GLY A 357 27.86 32.83 48.91
N GLY A 358 28.70 32.75 47.88
CA GLY A 358 30.05 33.32 47.95
C GLY A 358 30.09 34.84 48.06
N ALA A 359 29.14 35.54 47.45
CA ALA A 359 29.00 36.99 47.59
C ALA A 359 28.52 37.37 49.00
N ALA A 360 27.52 36.70 49.56
CA ALA A 360 27.04 36.91 50.90
C ALA A 360 28.14 36.75 51.96
N LEU A 361 28.98 35.70 51.85
CA LEU A 361 30.13 35.50 52.73
C LEU A 361 31.12 36.65 52.64
N ARG A 362 31.46 37.11 51.42
CA ARG A 362 32.39 38.25 51.24
C ARG A 362 31.87 39.55 51.85
N PHE A 363 30.53 39.81 51.83
CA PHE A 363 29.96 40.97 52.45
C PHE A 363 29.94 40.87 53.98
N LEU A 364 29.83 39.68 54.56
CA LEU A 364 29.91 39.41 55.97
C LEU A 364 31.35 39.56 56.50
N ASP A 365 32.37 39.23 55.68
CA ASP A 365 33.78 39.31 56.05
C ASP A 365 34.36 40.75 56.02
N LYS A 366 33.60 41.73 55.53
CA LYS A 366 34.03 43.13 55.55
C LYS A 366 34.07 43.69 56.95
N THR A 367 34.90 44.74 57.16
CA THR A 367 34.96 45.46 58.46
C THR A 367 34.68 46.96 58.28
N PRO A 368 33.48 47.44 58.66
CA PRO A 368 32.36 46.73 59.30
C PRO A 368 31.61 45.83 58.30
N PRO A 369 30.89 44.77 58.77
CA PRO A 369 30.13 43.86 57.89
C PRO A 369 28.98 44.60 57.18
N GLU A 370 28.80 44.31 55.88
CA GLU A 370 27.68 44.87 55.09
C GLU A 370 26.46 43.91 55.13
N LEU A 371 25.66 44.04 56.18
CA LEU A 371 24.57 43.06 56.46
C LEU A 371 23.41 43.11 55.48
N GLU A 372 23.06 44.25 54.93
CA GLU A 372 21.92 44.34 53.97
C GLU A 372 22.26 43.72 52.61
N GLU A 373 23.48 43.90 52.13
CA GLU A 373 23.99 43.28 50.92
C GLU A 373 24.13 41.76 51.08
N ALA A 374 24.62 41.29 52.22
CA ALA A 374 24.66 39.88 52.56
C ALA A 374 23.24 39.27 52.57
N ARG A 375 22.28 39.97 53.19
CA ARG A 375 20.87 39.52 53.25
C ARG A 375 20.20 39.47 51.90
N THR A 376 20.48 40.41 51.02
CA THR A 376 19.98 40.45 49.65
C THR A 376 20.48 39.27 48.86
N ASN A 377 21.76 38.95 48.92
CA ASN A 377 22.38 37.80 48.27
C ASN A 377 21.81 36.45 48.81
N LEU A 378 21.60 36.33 50.12
CA LEU A 378 20.97 35.17 50.73
C LEU A 378 19.51 34.98 50.27
N LYS A 379 18.74 36.06 50.13
CA LYS A 379 17.37 36.00 49.58
C LYS A 379 17.39 35.50 48.11
N SER A 380 18.31 36.00 47.28
CA SER A 380 18.49 35.55 45.91
C SER A 380 18.89 34.08 45.85
N MET A 381 19.79 33.60 46.72
CA MET A 381 20.18 32.21 46.85
C MET A 381 18.99 31.29 47.21
N ILE A 382 18.12 31.73 48.13
CA ILE A 382 16.89 30.99 48.51
C ILE A 382 15.92 30.92 47.31
N SER A 383 15.76 32.01 46.58
CA SER A 383 14.91 32.06 45.40
C SER A 383 15.40 31.06 44.32
N ASP A 384 16.68 31.04 44.02
CA ASP A 384 17.25 30.10 43.03
C ASP A 384 17.22 28.63 43.51
N SER A 385 17.25 28.41 44.85
CA SER A 385 17.03 27.07 45.43
C SER A 385 15.60 26.58 45.17
N HIS A 386 14.58 27.41 45.32
CA HIS A 386 13.21 27.10 44.99
C HIS A 386 13.07 26.79 43.47
N ARG A 387 13.67 27.63 42.63
CA ARG A 387 13.67 27.44 41.18
C ARG A 387 14.29 26.09 40.79
N THR A 388 15.36 25.65 41.47
CA THR A 388 15.97 24.36 41.25
C THR A 388 15.00 23.22 41.59
N SER A 389 14.25 23.35 42.69
CA SER A 389 13.23 22.36 43.07
C SER A 389 12.14 22.25 42.02
N ASP A 390 11.66 23.38 41.50
CA ASP A 390 10.64 23.39 40.43
C ASP A 390 11.11 22.71 39.16
N VAL A 391 12.40 22.84 38.79
CA VAL A 391 13.01 22.09 37.67
C VAL A 391 12.95 20.59 37.90
N PHE A 392 13.33 20.12 39.09
CA PHE A 392 13.27 18.69 39.42
C PHE A 392 11.86 18.15 39.45
N ASP A 393 10.89 18.90 39.97
CA ASP A 393 9.48 18.50 39.99
C ASP A 393 8.92 18.40 38.56
N GLY A 394 9.26 19.33 37.67
CA GLY A 394 8.93 19.29 36.25
C GLY A 394 9.55 18.08 35.52
N ILE A 395 10.82 17.78 35.80
CA ILE A 395 11.49 16.58 35.24
C ILE A 395 10.79 15.30 35.72
N ARG A 396 10.47 15.25 37.03
CA ARG A 396 9.79 14.10 37.61
C ARG A 396 8.40 13.85 37.01
N ALA A 397 7.68 14.94 36.69
CA ALA A 397 6.39 14.85 35.99
C ALA A 397 6.52 14.32 34.56
N LEU A 398 7.59 14.70 33.84
CA LEU A 398 7.84 14.22 32.47
C LEU A 398 8.25 12.72 32.41
N PHE A 399 9.01 12.22 33.38
CA PHE A 399 9.58 10.87 33.37
C PHE A 399 9.02 9.93 34.43
N GLY A 400 8.27 10.44 35.41
CA GLY A 400 7.74 9.68 36.54
C GLY A 400 6.61 8.76 36.11
N LYS A 401 6.84 7.44 36.17
CA LYS A 401 5.73 6.47 36.26
C LYS A 401 5.07 6.69 37.62
N SER A 402 3.94 7.38 37.66
CA SER A 402 3.15 7.51 38.89
C SER A 402 2.66 6.13 39.32
N GLU A 403 3.10 5.66 40.50
CA GLU A 403 2.53 4.46 41.16
C GLU A 403 1.13 4.73 41.76
N GLN A 404 0.56 5.91 41.47
CA GLN A 404 -0.77 6.28 41.99
C GLN A 404 -1.85 5.48 41.27
N LYS A 405 -2.82 5.00 42.04
CA LYS A 405 -4.03 4.37 41.47
C LYS A 405 -4.92 5.46 40.86
N ARG A 406 -5.48 5.20 39.71
CA ARG A 406 -6.58 6.00 39.17
C ARG A 406 -7.76 5.92 40.12
N LEU A 407 -8.44 7.02 40.32
CA LEU A 407 -9.61 7.15 41.16
C LEU A 407 -10.69 7.91 40.40
N GLN A 408 -11.94 7.71 40.80
CA GLN A 408 -13.06 8.50 40.33
C GLN A 408 -12.99 9.91 40.89
N VAL A 409 -12.77 10.91 40.03
CA VAL A 409 -12.49 12.29 40.44
C VAL A 409 -13.57 13.23 39.91
N ASP A 410 -14.01 14.17 40.75
CA ASP A 410 -14.83 15.31 40.35
C ASP A 410 -13.94 16.43 39.85
N VAL A 411 -13.97 16.70 38.54
CA VAL A 411 -13.17 17.74 37.89
C VAL A 411 -13.54 19.13 38.41
N ASN A 412 -14.82 19.39 38.67
CA ASN A 412 -15.28 20.67 39.24
C ASN A 412 -14.75 20.89 40.67
N ALA A 413 -14.64 19.84 41.48
CA ALA A 413 -14.05 19.91 42.80
C ALA A 413 -12.57 20.28 42.74
N ILE A 414 -11.80 19.68 41.82
CA ILE A 414 -10.39 20.03 41.59
C ILE A 414 -10.23 21.49 41.15
N ILE A 415 -11.03 21.96 40.18
CA ILE A 415 -10.99 23.36 39.72
C ILE A 415 -11.24 24.33 40.90
N ARG A 416 -12.27 24.04 41.71
CA ARG A 416 -12.56 24.90 42.91
C ARG A 416 -11.41 24.87 43.92
N GLY A 417 -10.78 23.71 44.14
CA GLY A 417 -9.63 23.56 45.03
C GLY A 417 -8.43 24.38 44.56
N VAL A 418 -8.08 24.31 43.28
CA VAL A 418 -6.98 25.10 42.69
C VAL A 418 -7.26 26.60 42.78
N LEU A 419 -8.46 27.05 42.43
CA LEU A 419 -8.80 28.47 42.50
C LEU A 419 -8.85 29.01 43.95
N GLN A 420 -9.22 28.14 44.90
CA GLN A 420 -9.16 28.51 46.34
C GLN A 420 -7.71 28.63 46.82
N SER A 421 -6.81 27.72 46.42
CA SER A 421 -5.39 27.83 46.77
C SER A 421 -4.71 29.02 46.11
N SER A 422 -5.08 29.36 44.85
CA SER A 422 -4.57 30.54 44.13
C SER A 422 -5.28 31.86 44.48
N ARG A 423 -6.23 31.87 45.43
CA ARG A 423 -7.07 33.04 45.74
C ARG A 423 -6.27 34.27 46.12
N LYS A 424 -5.22 34.11 46.93
CA LYS A 424 -4.38 35.23 47.35
C LYS A 424 -3.64 35.83 46.16
N GLU A 425 -3.08 35.01 45.32
CA GLU A 425 -2.35 35.42 44.11
C GLU A 425 -3.29 36.16 43.14
N LEU A 426 -4.50 35.62 42.89
CA LEU A 426 -5.53 36.24 42.06
C LEU A 426 -5.92 37.64 42.61
N GLN A 427 -6.05 37.79 43.94
CA GLN A 427 -6.37 39.06 44.58
C GLN A 427 -5.20 40.05 44.49
N ASP A 428 -3.97 39.61 44.77
CA ASP A 428 -2.77 40.43 44.71
C ASP A 428 -2.52 41.00 43.31
N HIS A 429 -2.87 40.24 42.26
CA HIS A 429 -2.79 40.67 40.86
C HIS A 429 -4.08 41.28 40.30
N GLY A 430 -5.13 41.45 41.14
CA GLY A 430 -6.39 42.09 40.74
C GLY A 430 -7.14 41.35 39.62
N VAL A 431 -7.11 40.03 39.64
CA VAL A 431 -7.77 39.19 38.61
C VAL A 431 -9.21 38.87 39.04
N GLU A 432 -10.17 39.24 38.21
CA GLU A 432 -11.58 38.85 38.35
C GLU A 432 -11.79 37.45 37.79
N THR A 433 -12.41 36.55 38.58
CA THR A 433 -12.58 35.13 38.19
C THR A 433 -14.05 34.82 37.91
N HIS A 434 -14.36 34.33 36.73
CA HIS A 434 -15.69 33.88 36.32
C HIS A 434 -15.69 32.35 36.13
N LEU A 435 -16.61 31.67 36.84
CA LEU A 435 -16.78 30.22 36.80
C LEU A 435 -18.08 29.84 36.09
N GLU A 436 -17.95 29.11 35.00
CA GLU A 436 -19.05 28.54 34.21
C GLU A 436 -18.96 27.02 34.27
N LEU A 437 -19.19 26.44 35.47
CA LEU A 437 -19.05 25.00 35.69
C LEU A 437 -20.39 24.29 35.45
N ALA A 438 -20.40 23.27 34.59
CA ALA A 438 -21.58 22.45 34.36
C ALA A 438 -22.01 21.75 35.65
N THR A 439 -23.32 21.70 35.91
CA THR A 439 -23.88 21.19 37.17
C THR A 439 -23.83 19.70 37.33
N GLU A 440 -23.88 18.94 36.22
CA GLU A 440 -23.94 17.48 36.18
C GLU A 440 -22.80 16.93 35.29
N LEU A 441 -21.58 16.86 35.88
CA LEU A 441 -20.47 16.19 35.20
C LEU A 441 -20.29 14.80 35.80
N PRO A 442 -20.05 13.77 34.97
CA PRO A 442 -19.67 12.44 35.44
C PRO A 442 -18.29 12.49 36.12
N LEU A 443 -18.04 11.50 36.99
CA LEU A 443 -16.70 11.29 37.55
C LEU A 443 -15.78 10.73 36.49
N VAL A 444 -14.50 11.15 36.47
CA VAL A 444 -13.48 10.67 35.53
C VAL A 444 -12.49 9.76 36.24
N ASP A 445 -12.17 8.61 35.64
CA ASP A 445 -11.11 7.75 36.13
C ASP A 445 -9.74 8.36 35.84
N SER A 446 -9.14 8.98 36.86
CA SER A 446 -8.00 9.87 36.68
C SER A 446 -7.03 9.88 37.88
N TYR A 447 -5.84 10.41 37.63
CA TYR A 447 -4.88 10.76 38.65
C TYR A 447 -5.16 12.20 39.14
N GLY A 448 -5.97 12.38 40.18
CA GLY A 448 -6.47 13.69 40.65
C GLY A 448 -5.38 14.73 40.85
N ARG A 449 -4.22 14.36 41.44
CA ARG A 449 -3.07 15.28 41.60
C ARG A 449 -2.47 15.76 40.27
N GLN A 450 -2.45 14.94 39.25
CA GLN A 450 -1.96 15.35 37.95
C GLN A 450 -2.92 16.33 37.26
N LEU A 451 -4.22 16.11 37.38
CA LEU A 451 -5.20 17.09 36.88
C LEU A 451 -5.15 18.41 37.68
N GLU A 452 -4.93 18.34 39.00
CA GLU A 452 -4.70 19.53 39.83
C GLU A 452 -3.49 20.31 39.31
N GLU A 453 -2.39 19.65 39.01
CA GLU A 453 -1.17 20.25 38.45
C GLU A 453 -1.44 20.90 37.07
N VAL A 454 -2.19 20.25 36.17
CA VAL A 454 -2.57 20.82 34.87
C VAL A 454 -3.36 22.11 35.06
N ILE A 455 -4.41 22.07 35.89
CA ILE A 455 -5.28 23.24 36.15
C ILE A 455 -4.50 24.37 36.81
N PHE A 456 -3.66 24.05 37.78
CA PHE A 456 -2.79 25.02 38.45
C PHE A 456 -1.86 25.72 37.45
N ASN A 457 -1.16 24.95 36.59
CA ASN A 457 -0.26 25.51 35.59
C ASN A 457 -0.99 26.41 34.58
N LEU A 458 -2.19 26.05 34.15
CA LEU A 458 -2.98 26.87 33.22
C LEU A 458 -3.47 28.17 33.89
N VAL A 459 -3.92 28.10 35.15
CA VAL A 459 -4.36 29.27 35.93
C VAL A 459 -3.18 30.21 36.20
N HIS A 460 -2.04 29.68 36.64
CA HIS A 460 -0.83 30.47 36.90
C HIS A 460 -0.30 31.15 35.62
N ASN A 461 -0.26 30.43 34.50
CA ASN A 461 0.10 31.01 33.20
C ASN A 461 -0.84 32.14 32.79
N ALA A 462 -2.14 32.02 33.08
CA ALA A 462 -3.13 33.07 32.83
C ALA A 462 -2.89 34.32 33.70
N ILE A 463 -2.61 34.15 35.00
CA ILE A 463 -2.29 35.24 35.92
C ILE A 463 -1.07 36.01 35.42
N GLU A 464 0.02 35.32 35.14
CA GLU A 464 1.27 35.94 34.66
C GLU A 464 1.09 36.65 33.32
N ALA A 465 0.31 36.05 32.37
CA ALA A 465 0.04 36.68 31.07
C ALA A 465 -0.77 37.98 31.25
N MET A 466 -1.71 38.01 32.17
CA MET A 466 -2.51 39.21 32.46
C MET A 466 -1.72 40.29 33.23
N ASP A 467 -0.72 39.91 34.02
CA ASP A 467 0.14 40.86 34.71
C ASP A 467 1.02 41.67 33.76
N ALA A 468 1.40 41.07 32.65
CA ALA A 468 2.14 41.75 31.57
C ALA A 468 1.30 42.82 30.83
N ALA A 469 -0.03 42.79 30.94
CA ALA A 469 -0.96 43.70 30.25
C ALA A 469 -1.57 44.73 31.21
N ARG A 470 -0.85 45.83 31.48
CA ARG A 470 -1.21 46.82 32.52
C ARG A 470 -2.48 47.64 32.25
N ASP A 471 -2.95 47.71 31.00
CA ASP A 471 -4.01 48.65 30.56
C ASP A 471 -5.38 48.02 30.33
N ARG A 472 -5.60 46.74 30.73
CA ARG A 472 -6.85 46.01 30.49
C ARG A 472 -7.42 45.40 31.77
N GLY A 473 -8.74 45.20 31.79
CA GLY A 473 -9.38 44.42 32.86
C GLY A 473 -8.83 42.99 32.85
N ARG A 474 -8.44 42.49 34.03
CA ARG A 474 -7.86 41.15 34.20
C ARG A 474 -8.96 40.17 34.54
N VAL A 475 -9.37 39.38 33.57
CA VAL A 475 -10.48 38.41 33.70
C VAL A 475 -9.99 37.02 33.37
N LEU A 476 -10.11 36.13 34.36
CA LEU A 476 -9.91 34.67 34.19
C LEU A 476 -11.27 33.98 34.11
N ARG A 477 -11.53 33.27 33.04
CA ARG A 477 -12.76 32.50 32.89
C ARG A 477 -12.44 31.01 32.80
N VAL A 478 -13.07 30.20 33.67
CA VAL A 478 -12.94 28.75 33.67
C VAL A 478 -14.31 28.14 33.40
N ARG A 479 -14.38 27.33 32.35
CA ARG A 479 -15.62 26.67 31.94
C ARG A 479 -15.41 25.15 31.89
N THR A 480 -16.45 24.42 32.31
CA THR A 480 -16.52 22.97 32.08
C THR A 480 -17.80 22.64 31.36
N GLU A 481 -17.72 21.68 30.44
CA GLU A 481 -18.89 21.15 29.74
C GLU A 481 -18.71 19.66 29.46
N PHE A 482 -19.83 18.93 29.34
CA PHE A 482 -19.88 17.58 28.87
C PHE A 482 -20.18 17.61 27.37
N ASN A 483 -19.32 17.03 26.55
CA ASN A 483 -19.46 17.09 25.11
C ASN A 483 -20.09 15.80 24.51
N ASP A 484 -20.54 15.88 23.24
CA ASP A 484 -21.19 14.77 22.52
C ASP A 484 -20.26 13.57 22.22
N HIS A 485 -19.00 13.64 22.64
CA HIS A 485 -17.99 12.58 22.44
C HIS A 485 -17.66 11.82 23.72
N ASP A 486 -18.58 11.80 24.69
CA ASP A 486 -18.40 11.18 26.01
C ASP A 486 -17.13 11.66 26.73
N ALA A 487 -16.82 12.95 26.64
CA ALA A 487 -15.68 13.56 27.30
C ALA A 487 -16.07 14.84 28.03
N ILE A 488 -15.34 15.11 29.12
CA ILE A 488 -15.43 16.40 29.82
C ILE A 488 -14.43 17.36 29.20
N THR A 489 -14.90 18.49 28.71
CA THR A 489 -14.07 19.59 28.24
C THR A 489 -13.86 20.60 29.36
N VAL A 490 -12.59 20.95 29.62
CA VAL A 490 -12.19 22.03 30.53
C VAL A 490 -11.53 23.13 29.72
N ALA A 491 -12.02 24.36 29.86
CA ALA A 491 -11.52 25.51 29.14
C ALA A 491 -11.09 26.60 30.14
N VAL A 492 -9.86 27.10 30.01
CA VAL A 492 -9.28 28.20 30.81
C VAL A 492 -8.95 29.35 29.86
N ARG A 493 -9.61 30.51 30.04
CA ARG A 493 -9.44 31.69 29.21
C ARG A 493 -8.95 32.87 30.03
N ASP A 494 -7.90 33.50 29.54
CA ASP A 494 -7.37 34.74 30.06
C ASP A 494 -7.73 35.95 29.17
N SER A 495 -7.59 37.17 29.72
CA SER A 495 -7.71 38.43 29.00
C SER A 495 -6.34 39.10 28.74
N GLY A 496 -5.26 38.34 28.75
CA GLY A 496 -3.91 38.82 28.54
C GLY A 496 -3.61 39.30 27.11
N PRO A 497 -2.33 39.47 26.74
CA PRO A 497 -1.94 39.99 25.42
C PRO A 497 -2.17 39.00 24.28
N GLY A 498 -2.46 37.74 24.62
CA GLY A 498 -2.62 36.66 23.64
C GLY A 498 -1.30 36.05 23.14
N ILE A 499 -1.43 35.05 22.28
CA ILE A 499 -0.31 34.28 21.71
C ILE A 499 -0.32 34.50 20.19
N ASP A 500 0.84 34.76 19.60
CA ASP A 500 1.01 34.85 18.14
C ASP A 500 0.53 33.55 17.48
N PRO A 501 -0.45 33.59 16.55
CA PRO A 501 -0.98 32.42 15.90
C PRO A 501 0.08 31.49 15.26
N LYS A 502 1.21 32.05 14.81
CA LYS A 502 2.33 31.30 14.24
C LYS A 502 3.11 30.47 15.27
N LYS A 503 2.95 30.78 16.55
CA LYS A 503 3.66 30.13 17.66
C LYS A 503 2.79 29.12 18.41
N ILE A 504 1.48 29.07 18.17
CA ILE A 504 0.52 28.24 18.93
C ILE A 504 0.91 26.77 18.93
N GLU A 505 1.34 26.21 17.79
CA GLU A 505 1.79 24.81 17.71
C GLU A 505 3.07 24.56 18.51
N GLY A 506 3.95 25.56 18.61
CA GLY A 506 5.22 25.47 19.28
C GLY A 506 5.18 25.63 20.82
N ILE A 507 4.12 26.25 21.37
CA ILE A 507 4.06 26.54 22.82
C ILE A 507 4.02 25.30 23.71
N PHE A 508 3.63 24.16 23.16
CA PHE A 508 3.60 22.87 23.87
C PHE A 508 4.94 22.10 23.74
N GLY A 509 5.91 22.66 23.02
CA GLY A 509 7.25 22.10 22.95
C GLY A 509 7.98 22.27 24.28
N ALA A 510 8.70 21.25 24.74
CA ALA A 510 9.53 21.37 25.95
C ALA A 510 10.58 22.48 25.74
N PHE A 511 10.76 23.31 26.80
CA PHE A 511 11.66 24.47 26.83
C PHE A 511 11.23 25.65 25.94
N PHE A 512 10.03 25.65 25.40
CA PHE A 512 9.50 26.82 24.71
C PHE A 512 8.95 27.82 25.73
N THR A 513 9.56 29.00 25.81
CA THR A 513 9.14 30.08 26.67
C THR A 513 9.31 31.44 26.01
N THR A 514 8.41 32.39 26.32
CA THR A 514 8.53 33.80 25.96
C THR A 514 8.92 34.64 27.16
N LYS A 515 9.09 34.04 28.34
CA LYS A 515 9.37 34.70 29.61
C LYS A 515 10.88 34.64 29.92
N PRO A 516 11.51 35.72 30.46
CA PRO A 516 12.94 35.72 30.79
C PRO A 516 13.32 34.65 31.84
N ASP A 517 12.41 34.39 32.79
CA ASP A 517 12.64 33.47 33.91
C ASP A 517 11.83 32.16 33.80
N GLY A 518 11.11 31.94 32.70
CA GLY A 518 10.27 30.77 32.51
C GLY A 518 11.03 29.60 31.91
N MET A 519 10.88 28.41 32.49
CA MET A 519 11.52 27.18 32.01
C MET A 519 10.91 26.60 30.71
N GLY A 520 9.71 27.01 30.33
CA GLY A 520 9.02 26.47 29.16
C GLY A 520 8.61 24.99 29.27
N LEU A 521 8.54 24.44 30.49
CA LEU A 521 8.15 23.05 30.74
C LEU A 521 6.66 22.89 31.08
N GLY A 522 6.02 23.92 31.69
CA GLY A 522 4.67 23.81 32.24
C GLY A 522 3.62 23.33 31.23
N LEU A 523 3.57 23.91 30.01
CA LEU A 523 2.61 23.50 28.98
C LEU A 523 2.96 22.13 28.36
N ALA A 524 4.24 21.78 28.26
CA ALA A 524 4.68 20.45 27.80
C ALA A 524 4.26 19.36 28.80
N ILE A 525 4.37 19.64 30.10
CA ILE A 525 3.90 18.76 31.18
C ILE A 525 2.38 18.59 31.11
N CYS A 526 1.64 19.72 31.02
CA CYS A 526 0.20 19.69 30.87
C CYS A 526 -0.25 18.81 29.70
N ARG A 527 0.39 18.97 28.55
CA ARG A 527 0.09 18.14 27.35
C ARG A 527 0.38 16.67 27.60
N THR A 528 1.53 16.33 28.18
CA THR A 528 1.90 14.95 28.49
C THR A 528 0.91 14.30 29.47
N ILE A 529 0.50 15.03 30.51
CA ILE A 529 -0.49 14.56 31.50
C ILE A 529 -1.83 14.30 30.82
N ILE A 530 -2.34 15.22 30.00
CA ILE A 530 -3.64 15.09 29.35
C ILE A 530 -3.60 13.95 28.31
N GLU A 531 -2.53 13.80 27.52
CA GLU A 531 -2.34 12.68 26.58
C GLU A 531 -2.29 11.33 27.34
N HIS A 532 -1.72 11.29 28.54
CA HIS A 532 -1.71 10.07 29.39
C HIS A 532 -3.10 9.70 29.92
N HIS A 533 -3.99 10.68 30.02
CA HIS A 533 -5.40 10.48 30.36
C HIS A 533 -6.28 10.18 29.13
N GLY A 534 -5.67 10.04 27.93
CA GLY A 534 -6.38 9.77 26.68
C GLY A 534 -7.04 10.99 26.05
N GLY A 535 -6.78 12.19 26.60
CA GLY A 535 -7.31 13.46 26.15
C GLY A 535 -6.38 14.21 25.20
N GLN A 536 -6.78 15.43 24.83
CA GLN A 536 -5.99 16.34 24.00
C GLN A 536 -6.02 17.74 24.62
N LEU A 537 -4.84 18.38 24.72
CA LEU A 537 -4.71 19.78 25.13
C LEU A 537 -4.47 20.66 23.89
N THR A 538 -5.30 21.69 23.75
CA THR A 538 -5.24 22.66 22.65
C THR A 538 -5.17 24.08 23.16
N ALA A 539 -4.68 24.99 22.32
CA ALA A 539 -4.68 26.43 22.61
C ALA A 539 -5.20 27.19 21.39
N SER A 540 -5.88 28.30 21.65
CA SER A 540 -6.31 29.25 20.63
C SER A 540 -6.15 30.68 21.11
N SER A 541 -5.74 31.58 20.21
CA SER A 541 -5.60 33.02 20.48
C SER A 541 -5.60 33.76 19.16
N ASP A 542 -6.09 35.00 19.20
CA ASP A 542 -6.04 35.93 18.08
C ASP A 542 -4.78 36.84 18.10
N GLY A 543 -3.90 36.61 19.07
CA GLY A 543 -2.69 37.39 19.29
C GLY A 543 -2.91 38.78 19.89
N LYS A 544 -4.13 39.10 20.39
CA LYS A 544 -4.46 40.44 20.93
C LYS A 544 -5.38 40.41 22.15
N ASN A 545 -6.31 39.46 22.23
CA ASN A 545 -7.42 39.50 23.19
C ASN A 545 -7.42 38.27 24.12
N GLY A 546 -6.25 37.91 24.62
CA GLY A 546 -6.09 36.78 25.53
C GLY A 546 -5.89 35.44 24.82
N SER A 547 -5.83 34.38 25.62
CA SER A 547 -5.65 33.02 25.17
C SER A 547 -6.71 32.09 25.76
N LEU A 548 -7.06 31.07 25.03
CA LEU A 548 -7.91 29.97 25.47
C LEU A 548 -7.10 28.67 25.43
N PHE A 549 -6.94 28.04 26.59
CA PHE A 549 -6.43 26.67 26.69
C PHE A 549 -7.59 25.74 27.01
N GLN A 550 -7.69 24.66 26.27
CA GLN A 550 -8.78 23.71 26.40
C GLN A 550 -8.24 22.28 26.34
N PHE A 551 -8.76 21.41 27.21
CA PHE A 551 -8.45 20.00 27.16
C PHE A 551 -9.70 19.15 27.37
N ASP A 552 -9.67 17.95 26.80
CA ASP A 552 -10.74 16.98 26.90
C ASP A 552 -10.28 15.78 27.74
N LEU A 553 -11.18 15.26 28.60
CA LEU A 553 -10.97 14.07 29.41
C LEU A 553 -12.05 13.05 29.06
N PRO A 554 -11.70 11.94 28.36
CA PRO A 554 -12.66 10.88 28.07
C PRO A 554 -13.12 10.18 29.36
N ILE A 555 -14.39 9.80 29.43
CA ILE A 555 -14.98 9.15 30.62
C ILE A 555 -14.53 7.70 30.72
N GLU A 556 -14.40 7.00 29.59
CA GLU A 556 -13.79 5.69 29.50
C GLU A 556 -12.40 5.78 28.85
N PRO A 557 -11.38 5.10 29.40
CA PRO A 557 -10.07 5.09 28.76
C PRO A 557 -10.20 4.41 27.38
N THR A 558 -10.12 5.20 26.32
CA THR A 558 -10.01 4.64 24.97
C THR A 558 -8.71 3.87 24.92
N GLU A 559 -8.77 2.52 24.89
CA GLU A 559 -7.63 1.65 24.58
C GLU A 559 -7.12 1.96 23.16
N LYS A 560 -6.35 3.02 23.02
CA LYS A 560 -5.54 3.27 21.81
C LYS A 560 -4.23 2.52 21.96
N GLY A 561 -4.18 1.29 21.43
CA GLY A 561 -2.89 0.63 21.28
C GLY A 561 -2.85 -0.88 21.30
N THR A 562 -3.90 -1.58 20.85
CA THR A 562 -3.70 -2.96 20.37
C THR A 562 -4.18 -3.04 18.92
N ALA A 563 -3.23 -2.98 17.99
CA ALA A 563 -3.47 -3.39 16.61
C ALA A 563 -4.13 -4.76 16.62
N ARG A 564 -5.40 -4.85 16.23
CA ARG A 564 -6.03 -6.12 15.87
C ARG A 564 -5.16 -6.74 14.77
N VAL A 565 -4.37 -7.71 15.17
CA VAL A 565 -3.88 -8.73 14.25
C VAL A 565 -5.13 -9.53 13.87
N VAL A 566 -5.65 -9.27 12.69
CA VAL A 566 -6.68 -10.10 12.08
C VAL A 566 -5.99 -11.38 11.64
N SER A 567 -6.39 -12.48 12.24
CA SER A 567 -6.06 -13.85 11.89
C SER A 567 -6.47 -14.20 10.45
#